data_f7ba6884456c8da3c1f242a6a6adf100
#
_entry.id   f7ba6884456c8da3c1f242a6a6adf100
#
_cell.length_a   1.000
_cell.length_b   1.000
_cell.length_c   1.000
_cell.angle_alpha   90.00
_cell.angle_beta   90.00
_cell.angle_gamma   90.00
#
_symmetry.space_group_name_H-M   'P 1'
#
loop_
_entity.id
_entity.type
_entity.pdbx_description
1 polymer ?
#
loop_
_entity_poly.entity_id
_entity_poly.type
_entity_poly.pdbx_seq_one_letter_code
_entity_poly.pdbx_strand_id
1 'polypeptide(L)'
;MAEFGDFSPNDGAIKELIPKLDYSQPIGDLPLFLAQVTKFQGGDGIAIGTALYHTISDGLASIQFINSWAKLNRGDTLDPNDLPFLDRTVFTAARLPALRRFDHPEFKPPPLILGRTDTREEQKKKTRFALLKLTAEQVEKLKENANIGYYESEERPYSRFEAIGAHIWRCACMARELHKDQPTVARTVVDVRNKVNPPLPKNYFGNALSITITPTCLVQEMISEPVSYGAKRIREAVERVANDEYIRSQIDVIARGEYRAGTIFVGSPNMALISWMGMAIYEADFGWGKPDYFGPGAVSPFDIGMMGPTPHGDGSMLIFMHFQIEQMDKFINLFWDTQ
;
A
#
# COMPACT_ATOMS: atom_id res chain seq x y z
N MET A 1 23.03 -2.88 -15.79
CA MET A 1 21.63 -2.37 -15.68
C MET A 1 20.71 -2.91 -16.75
N ALA A 2 21.12 -3.03 -18.00
CA ALA A 2 20.25 -3.53 -19.08
C ALA A 2 19.66 -4.93 -18.84
N GLU A 3 20.30 -5.79 -18.07
CA GLU A 3 19.81 -7.12 -17.69
C GLU A 3 18.60 -7.12 -16.75
N PHE A 4 18.36 -6.00 -16.05
CA PHE A 4 17.27 -5.86 -15.09
C PHE A 4 16.01 -5.20 -15.67
N GLY A 5 16.07 -4.77 -16.94
CA GLY A 5 14.93 -4.20 -17.64
C GLY A 5 14.29 -3.04 -16.89
N ASP A 6 13.03 -3.21 -16.52
CA ASP A 6 12.24 -2.27 -15.72
C ASP A 6 12.29 -2.56 -14.20
N PHE A 7 13.22 -3.38 -13.76
CA PHE A 7 13.33 -3.88 -12.38
C PHE A 7 12.09 -4.66 -11.90
N SER A 8 11.46 -5.39 -12.81
CA SER A 8 10.31 -6.24 -12.46
C SER A 8 10.73 -7.45 -11.61
N PRO A 9 10.09 -7.71 -10.46
CA PRO A 9 10.36 -8.91 -9.66
C PRO A 9 9.91 -10.22 -10.31
N ASN A 10 9.25 -10.18 -11.48
CA ASN A 10 8.80 -11.37 -12.20
C ASN A 10 9.97 -12.20 -12.74
N ASP A 11 11.02 -11.56 -13.22
CA ASP A 11 12.08 -12.20 -14.02
C ASP A 11 13.17 -12.87 -13.16
N GLY A 12 13.03 -12.78 -11.86
CA GLY A 12 13.99 -13.39 -10.93
C GLY A 12 15.31 -12.63 -10.78
N ALA A 13 15.72 -11.80 -11.77
CA ALA A 13 16.94 -11.00 -11.71
C ALA A 13 16.96 -10.03 -10.51
N ILE A 14 15.82 -9.39 -10.21
CA ILE A 14 15.70 -8.49 -9.07
C ILE A 14 15.99 -9.18 -7.73
N LYS A 15 15.76 -10.50 -7.66
CA LYS A 15 16.04 -11.28 -6.43
C LYS A 15 17.52 -11.33 -6.09
N GLU A 16 18.40 -11.09 -7.06
CA GLU A 16 19.84 -10.99 -6.83
C GLU A 16 20.24 -9.62 -6.25
N LEU A 17 19.35 -8.64 -6.30
CA LEU A 17 19.57 -7.29 -5.75
C LEU A 17 19.06 -7.13 -4.32
N ILE A 18 18.28 -8.09 -3.80
CA ILE A 18 17.72 -8.04 -2.44
C ILE A 18 18.38 -9.08 -1.54
N PRO A 19 18.55 -8.76 -0.24
CA PRO A 19 19.17 -9.69 0.69
C PRO A 19 18.29 -10.94 0.87
N LYS A 20 18.94 -12.11 0.88
CA LYS A 20 18.26 -13.39 1.11
C LYS A 20 18.10 -13.63 2.62
N LEU A 21 16.89 -13.96 3.03
CA LEU A 21 16.57 -14.30 4.41
C LEU A 21 16.37 -15.81 4.54
N ASP A 22 17.04 -16.41 5.52
CA ASP A 22 16.87 -17.81 5.89
C ASP A 22 15.72 -17.97 6.88
N TYR A 23 14.54 -18.29 6.39
CA TYR A 23 13.34 -18.54 7.20
C TYR A 23 13.35 -19.89 7.94
N SER A 24 14.39 -20.72 7.82
CA SER A 24 14.52 -21.97 8.60
C SER A 24 14.91 -21.72 10.07
N GLN A 25 15.42 -20.51 10.36
CA GLN A 25 15.80 -20.13 11.71
C GLN A 25 14.57 -19.76 12.57
N PRO A 26 14.70 -19.91 13.92
CA PRO A 26 13.66 -19.44 14.83
C PRO A 26 13.35 -17.96 14.62
N ILE A 27 12.08 -17.57 14.75
CA ILE A 27 11.62 -16.18 14.49
C ILE A 27 12.37 -15.14 15.34
N GLY A 28 12.82 -15.51 16.55
CA GLY A 28 13.57 -14.63 17.44
C GLY A 28 15.01 -14.35 16.99
N ASP A 29 15.55 -15.19 16.10
CA ASP A 29 16.91 -15.09 15.58
C ASP A 29 16.95 -14.41 14.20
N LEU A 30 15.77 -14.15 13.61
CA LEU A 30 15.69 -13.47 12.32
C LEU A 30 16.09 -12.00 12.45
N PRO A 31 16.95 -11.47 11.55
CA PRO A 31 17.36 -10.08 11.57
C PRO A 31 16.16 -9.15 11.29
N LEU A 32 16.07 -8.07 12.04
CA LEU A 32 15.02 -7.05 11.87
C LEU A 32 15.22 -6.19 10.62
N PHE A 33 16.47 -6.07 10.18
CA PHE A 33 16.86 -5.31 8.99
C PHE A 33 18.02 -6.00 8.28
N LEU A 34 17.93 -6.10 6.97
CA LEU A 34 19.01 -6.54 6.09
C LEU A 34 19.20 -5.51 4.97
N ALA A 35 20.44 -5.29 4.58
CA ALA A 35 20.79 -4.49 3.44
C ALA A 35 21.82 -5.21 2.56
N GLN A 36 21.65 -5.08 1.27
CA GLN A 36 22.58 -5.57 0.26
C GLN A 36 22.95 -4.42 -0.68
N VAL A 37 24.25 -4.22 -0.86
CA VAL A 37 24.76 -3.25 -1.83
C VAL A 37 25.31 -4.02 -3.02
N THR A 38 24.77 -3.77 -4.20
CA THR A 38 25.17 -4.39 -5.46
C THR A 38 25.73 -3.32 -6.39
N LYS A 39 26.98 -3.47 -6.80
CA LYS A 39 27.61 -2.62 -7.80
C LYS A 39 27.50 -3.29 -9.17
N PHE A 40 26.95 -2.57 -10.14
CA PHE A 40 26.84 -3.06 -11.51
C PHE A 40 28.21 -3.06 -12.20
N GLN A 41 28.46 -4.11 -12.99
CA GLN A 41 29.67 -4.20 -13.79
C GLN A 41 29.69 -3.08 -14.86
N GLY A 42 30.82 -2.44 -15.03
CA GLY A 42 30.94 -1.28 -15.92
C GLY A 42 30.90 0.08 -15.21
N GLY A 43 30.55 0.10 -13.92
CA GLY A 43 30.47 1.35 -13.14
C GLY A 43 29.16 2.13 -13.31
N ASP A 44 28.14 1.49 -13.93
CA ASP A 44 26.90 2.14 -14.36
C ASP A 44 25.90 2.40 -13.22
N GLY A 45 26.24 2.08 -11.97
CA GLY A 45 25.41 2.37 -10.84
C GLY A 45 25.52 1.37 -9.68
N ILE A 46 24.73 1.64 -8.66
CA ILE A 46 24.65 0.86 -7.43
C ILE A 46 23.17 0.59 -7.14
N ALA A 47 22.84 -0.64 -6.73
CA ALA A 47 21.54 -0.96 -6.17
C ALA A 47 21.69 -1.23 -4.67
N ILE A 48 20.76 -0.68 -3.88
CA ILE A 48 20.63 -0.97 -2.44
C ILE A 48 19.32 -1.72 -2.24
N GLY A 49 19.43 -3.04 -2.03
CA GLY A 49 18.31 -3.87 -1.64
C GLY A 49 18.14 -3.85 -0.13
N THR A 50 16.92 -3.63 0.34
CA THR A 50 16.62 -3.66 1.79
C THR A 50 15.50 -4.62 2.10
N ALA A 51 15.61 -5.33 3.23
CA ALA A 51 14.54 -6.10 3.81
C ALA A 51 14.35 -5.67 5.27
N LEU A 52 13.15 -5.24 5.59
CA LEU A 52 12.78 -4.71 6.89
C LEU A 52 11.60 -5.51 7.44
N TYR A 53 11.72 -5.98 8.69
CA TYR A 53 10.65 -6.78 9.29
C TYR A 53 9.44 -5.89 9.61
N HIS A 54 8.34 -6.06 8.88
CA HIS A 54 7.21 -5.14 8.89
C HIS A 54 6.51 -5.00 10.26
N THR A 55 6.80 -5.89 11.22
CA THR A 55 6.27 -5.73 12.59
C THR A 55 6.91 -4.60 13.37
N ILE A 56 8.10 -4.12 12.96
CA ILE A 56 8.81 -3.04 13.67
C ILE A 56 8.50 -1.65 13.14
N SER A 57 8.14 -1.53 11.86
CA SER A 57 7.89 -0.23 11.21
C SER A 57 6.99 -0.34 10.00
N ASP A 58 6.22 0.70 9.74
CA ASP A 58 5.49 0.90 8.49
C ASP A 58 6.38 1.52 7.39
N GLY A 59 5.80 1.71 6.21
CA GLY A 59 6.51 2.26 5.07
C GLY A 59 7.09 3.65 5.33
N LEU A 60 6.36 4.55 6.01
CA LEU A 60 6.85 5.89 6.31
C LEU A 60 8.06 5.85 7.25
N ALA A 61 7.97 5.12 8.35
CA ALA A 61 9.08 4.96 9.30
C ALA A 61 10.29 4.27 8.64
N SER A 62 10.06 3.27 7.78
CA SER A 62 11.12 2.58 7.03
C SER A 62 11.86 3.54 6.08
N ILE A 63 11.15 4.39 5.36
CA ILE A 63 11.75 5.38 4.45
C ILE A 63 12.51 6.45 5.24
N GLN A 64 11.97 6.92 6.38
CA GLN A 64 12.69 7.83 7.26
C GLN A 64 14.01 7.23 7.76
N PHE A 65 14.00 5.95 8.15
CA PHE A 65 15.21 5.22 8.54
C PHE A 65 16.23 5.16 7.40
N ILE A 66 15.82 4.80 6.19
CA ILE A 66 16.70 4.73 5.02
C ILE A 66 17.29 6.12 4.69
N ASN A 67 16.48 7.17 4.77
CA ASN A 67 16.95 8.56 4.53
C ASN A 67 17.95 9.02 5.60
N SER A 68 17.72 8.67 6.87
CA SER A 68 18.66 8.96 7.96
C SER A 68 19.99 8.19 7.76
N TRP A 69 19.91 6.92 7.38
CA TRP A 69 21.09 6.13 7.03
C TRP A 69 21.86 6.75 5.85
N ALA A 70 21.14 7.19 4.80
CA ALA A 70 21.77 7.86 3.66
C ALA A 70 22.48 9.16 4.06
N LYS A 71 21.87 9.99 4.92
CA LYS A 71 22.50 11.20 5.49
C LYS A 71 23.82 10.87 6.20
N LEU A 72 23.78 9.91 7.12
CA LEU A 72 24.97 9.49 7.87
C LEU A 72 26.07 8.95 6.95
N ASN A 73 25.71 8.21 5.90
CA ASN A 73 26.66 7.67 4.93
C ASN A 73 27.41 8.78 4.16
N ARG A 74 26.76 9.92 3.91
CA ARG A 74 27.39 11.10 3.27
C ARG A 74 28.28 11.90 4.24
N GLY A 75 28.27 11.55 5.53
CA GLY A 75 28.97 12.31 6.57
C GLY A 75 28.15 13.48 7.14
N ASP A 76 26.86 13.57 6.80
CA ASP A 76 25.94 14.56 7.36
C ASP A 76 25.62 14.19 8.82
N THR A 77 25.22 15.19 9.61
CA THR A 77 24.67 14.99 10.95
C THR A 77 23.15 14.85 10.89
N LEU A 78 22.59 14.07 11.81
CA LEU A 78 21.14 14.01 11.98
C LEU A 78 20.64 15.17 12.84
N ASP A 79 19.60 15.84 12.39
CA ASP A 79 18.88 16.79 13.23
C ASP A 79 18.13 16.05 14.35
N PRO A 80 17.84 16.70 15.50
CA PRO A 80 17.04 16.07 16.56
C PRO A 80 15.69 15.51 16.06
N ASN A 81 15.10 16.12 15.03
CA ASN A 81 13.85 15.67 14.41
C ASN A 81 14.01 14.44 13.51
N ASP A 82 15.23 14.12 13.08
CA ASP A 82 15.53 12.92 12.28
C ASP A 82 15.74 11.68 13.19
N LEU A 83 15.97 11.90 14.50
CA LEU A 83 16.15 10.80 15.45
C LEU A 83 14.81 10.08 15.68
N PRO A 84 14.78 8.74 15.64
CA PRO A 84 13.52 8.01 15.76
C PRO A 84 12.92 8.15 17.17
N PHE A 85 11.62 8.44 17.23
CA PHE A 85 10.85 8.35 18.45
C PHE A 85 10.38 6.92 18.66
N LEU A 86 10.92 6.24 19.68
CA LEU A 86 10.77 4.79 19.90
C LEU A 86 9.73 4.41 20.95
N ASP A 87 9.21 5.38 21.71
CA ASP A 87 8.21 5.09 22.73
C ASP A 87 6.88 4.69 22.10
N ARG A 88 6.55 3.41 22.19
CA ARG A 88 5.32 2.82 21.67
C ARG A 88 4.15 2.89 22.64
N THR A 89 4.38 3.34 23.87
CA THR A 89 3.32 3.48 24.88
C THR A 89 2.28 4.49 24.49
N VAL A 90 2.61 5.42 23.57
CA VAL A 90 1.67 6.38 22.97
C VAL A 90 0.46 5.73 22.29
N PHE A 91 0.60 4.45 21.88
CA PHE A 91 -0.48 3.63 21.34
C PHE A 91 -1.09 2.64 22.33
N THR A 92 -0.66 2.64 23.58
CA THR A 92 -1.28 1.72 24.55
C THR A 92 -2.74 2.09 24.76
N ALA A 93 -3.55 1.07 25.00
CA ALA A 93 -4.95 1.25 25.35
C ALA A 93 -5.04 2.21 26.57
N ALA A 94 -5.46 3.43 26.34
CA ALA A 94 -5.49 4.46 27.38
C ALA A 94 -6.56 4.19 28.43
N ARG A 95 -7.40 3.19 28.25
CA ARG A 95 -8.54 2.87 29.12
C ARG A 95 -8.66 1.37 29.36
N LEU A 96 -8.37 0.95 30.57
CA LEU A 96 -8.69 -0.40 31.01
C LEU A 96 -10.06 -0.41 31.72
N PRO A 97 -10.95 -1.39 31.44
CA PRO A 97 -10.78 -2.44 30.43
C PRO A 97 -10.96 -1.91 28.99
N ALA A 98 -10.20 -2.49 28.04
CA ALA A 98 -10.36 -2.24 26.63
C ALA A 98 -11.80 -2.55 26.17
N LEU A 99 -12.46 -1.61 25.52
CA LEU A 99 -13.86 -1.72 25.12
C LEU A 99 -14.01 -1.62 23.59
N ARG A 100 -14.68 -2.59 22.99
CA ARG A 100 -15.13 -2.46 21.61
C ARG A 100 -16.28 -1.44 21.55
N ARG A 101 -16.02 -0.27 20.99
CA ARG A 101 -16.99 0.84 20.92
C ARG A 101 -17.67 0.95 19.57
N PHE A 102 -17.03 0.40 18.54
CA PHE A 102 -17.51 0.47 17.16
C PHE A 102 -17.60 -0.91 16.56
N ASP A 103 -18.40 -1.05 15.51
CA ASP A 103 -18.31 -2.18 14.62
C ASP A 103 -17.08 -1.98 13.71
N HIS A 104 -16.22 -3.00 13.64
CA HIS A 104 -14.98 -3.00 12.89
C HIS A 104 -15.08 -3.97 11.70
N PRO A 105 -15.70 -3.55 10.57
CA PRO A 105 -15.86 -4.43 9.41
C PRO A 105 -14.52 -4.87 8.82
N GLU A 106 -13.46 -4.07 9.00
CA GLU A 106 -12.10 -4.37 8.54
C GLU A 106 -11.46 -5.59 9.23
N PHE A 107 -11.98 -6.02 10.38
CA PHE A 107 -11.53 -7.21 11.10
C PHE A 107 -12.41 -8.44 10.85
N LYS A 108 -13.51 -8.27 10.11
CA LYS A 108 -14.36 -9.37 9.67
C LYS A 108 -13.82 -10.00 8.38
N PRO A 109 -14.13 -11.27 8.10
CA PRO A 109 -13.79 -11.87 6.81
C PRO A 109 -14.40 -11.04 5.66
N PRO A 110 -13.61 -10.70 4.62
CA PRO A 110 -14.15 -10.02 3.46
C PRO A 110 -15.04 -10.94 2.62
N PRO A 111 -15.81 -10.41 1.66
CA PRO A 111 -16.60 -11.21 0.75
C PRO A 111 -15.80 -12.36 0.11
N LEU A 112 -16.41 -13.53 0.03
CA LEU A 112 -15.89 -14.67 -0.70
C LEU A 112 -16.46 -14.71 -2.12
N ILE A 113 -15.82 -15.41 -3.03
CA ILE A 113 -16.39 -15.70 -4.34
C ILE A 113 -17.70 -16.48 -4.15
N LEU A 114 -18.74 -16.10 -4.87
CA LEU A 114 -20.05 -16.77 -4.80
C LEU A 114 -19.91 -18.28 -5.03
N GLY A 115 -20.55 -19.05 -4.15
CA GLY A 115 -20.48 -20.51 -4.14
C GLY A 115 -19.21 -21.08 -3.46
N ARG A 116 -18.30 -20.25 -2.95
CA ARG A 116 -17.14 -20.68 -2.15
C ARG A 116 -17.41 -20.47 -0.66
N THR A 117 -16.81 -21.32 0.17
CA THR A 117 -16.92 -21.27 1.64
C THR A 117 -15.63 -20.77 2.31
N ASP A 118 -14.55 -20.67 1.55
CA ASP A 118 -13.24 -20.20 2.03
C ASP A 118 -12.38 -19.62 0.87
N THR A 119 -11.16 -19.20 1.19
CA THR A 119 -10.20 -18.56 0.26
C THR A 119 -9.11 -19.51 -0.22
N ARG A 120 -9.13 -20.81 0.11
CA ARG A 120 -8.01 -21.74 -0.13
C ARG A 120 -7.63 -21.85 -1.61
N GLU A 121 -8.61 -21.86 -2.50
CA GLU A 121 -8.34 -21.94 -3.95
C GLU A 121 -7.72 -20.64 -4.46
N GLU A 122 -8.21 -19.50 -3.99
CA GLU A 122 -7.65 -18.20 -4.38
C GLU A 122 -6.22 -17.99 -3.84
N GLN A 123 -5.92 -18.48 -2.63
CA GLN A 123 -4.58 -18.43 -2.04
C GLN A 123 -3.53 -19.24 -2.80
N LYS A 124 -3.93 -20.26 -3.56
CA LYS A 124 -3.02 -21.07 -4.40
C LYS A 124 -2.66 -20.40 -5.72
N LYS A 125 -3.46 -19.43 -6.16
CA LYS A 125 -3.23 -18.73 -7.42
C LYS A 125 -1.98 -17.85 -7.32
N LYS A 126 -1.17 -17.93 -8.36
CA LYS A 126 0.04 -17.11 -8.47
C LYS A 126 -0.32 -15.71 -8.96
N THR A 127 0.35 -14.73 -8.41
CA THR A 127 0.31 -13.35 -8.87
C THR A 127 1.56 -13.04 -9.68
N ARG A 128 1.49 -12.01 -10.51
CA ARG A 128 2.66 -11.36 -11.10
C ARG A 128 2.62 -9.86 -10.86
N PHE A 129 3.74 -9.24 -11.05
CA PHE A 129 3.92 -7.79 -10.95
C PHE A 129 3.76 -7.14 -12.32
N ALA A 130 3.18 -5.95 -12.36
CA ALA A 130 3.23 -5.05 -13.49
C ALA A 130 3.47 -3.61 -12.99
N LEU A 131 4.31 -2.86 -13.68
CA LEU A 131 4.58 -1.46 -13.43
C LEU A 131 3.85 -0.61 -14.47
N LEU A 132 2.83 0.15 -14.04
CA LEU A 132 2.12 1.09 -14.90
C LEU A 132 2.61 2.50 -14.57
N LYS A 133 3.07 3.22 -15.58
CA LYS A 133 3.59 4.59 -15.46
C LYS A 133 2.56 5.57 -16.02
N LEU A 134 1.98 6.38 -15.16
CA LEU A 134 1.02 7.43 -15.54
C LEU A 134 1.74 8.77 -15.66
N THR A 135 1.52 9.47 -16.74
CA THR A 135 1.93 10.87 -16.86
C THR A 135 1.09 11.76 -15.95
N ALA A 136 1.56 12.96 -15.65
CA ALA A 136 0.79 13.93 -14.87
C ALA A 136 -0.58 14.22 -15.50
N GLU A 137 -0.64 14.31 -16.84
CA GLU A 137 -1.88 14.52 -17.60
C GLU A 137 -2.85 13.35 -17.41
N GLN A 138 -2.38 12.10 -17.50
CA GLN A 138 -3.22 10.92 -17.27
C GLN A 138 -3.75 10.84 -15.83
N VAL A 139 -2.91 11.21 -14.86
CA VAL A 139 -3.32 11.30 -13.44
C VAL A 139 -4.44 12.33 -13.25
N GLU A 140 -4.29 13.53 -13.82
CA GLU A 140 -5.33 14.56 -13.71
C GLU A 140 -6.59 14.18 -14.48
N LYS A 141 -6.50 13.59 -15.68
CA LYS A 141 -7.65 13.09 -16.43
C LYS A 141 -8.47 12.06 -15.65
N LEU A 142 -7.80 11.07 -15.01
CA LEU A 142 -8.49 10.09 -14.16
C LEU A 142 -9.19 10.75 -12.97
N LYS A 143 -8.54 11.75 -12.36
CA LYS A 143 -9.12 12.53 -11.26
C LYS A 143 -10.31 13.37 -11.72
N GLU A 144 -10.22 14.02 -12.87
CA GLU A 144 -11.33 14.78 -13.45
C GLU A 144 -12.52 13.88 -13.76
N ASN A 145 -12.31 12.69 -14.34
CA ASN A 145 -13.36 11.72 -14.60
C ASN A 145 -14.11 11.29 -13.34
N ALA A 146 -13.40 11.12 -12.22
CA ALA A 146 -14.04 10.81 -10.95
C ALA A 146 -14.81 12.00 -10.37
N ASN A 147 -14.51 13.22 -10.80
CA ASN A 147 -15.11 14.46 -10.30
C ASN A 147 -16.14 15.08 -11.27
N ILE A 148 -16.53 14.39 -12.33
CA ILE A 148 -17.60 14.86 -13.22
C ILE A 148 -18.89 15.08 -12.40
N GLY A 149 -19.46 16.27 -12.48
CA GLY A 149 -20.66 16.67 -11.73
C GLY A 149 -20.41 17.05 -10.27
N TYR A 150 -19.18 16.97 -9.79
CA TYR A 150 -18.84 17.21 -8.37
C TYR A 150 -18.73 18.71 -8.03
N TYR A 151 -18.44 19.56 -9.02
CA TYR A 151 -18.30 21.02 -8.85
C TYR A 151 -19.58 21.74 -8.39
N GLU A 152 -20.71 21.05 -8.41
CA GLU A 152 -22.00 21.54 -7.92
C GLU A 152 -22.25 21.15 -6.45
N SER A 153 -21.36 20.37 -5.82
CA SER A 153 -21.51 19.92 -4.44
C SER A 153 -20.64 20.76 -3.50
N GLU A 154 -21.09 20.92 -2.24
CA GLU A 154 -20.30 21.55 -1.17
C GLU A 154 -19.17 20.66 -0.63
N GLU A 155 -19.10 19.40 -1.05
CA GLU A 155 -18.08 18.45 -0.63
C GLU A 155 -16.75 18.71 -1.36
N ARG A 156 -15.62 18.32 -0.75
CA ARG A 156 -14.31 18.39 -1.41
C ARG A 156 -14.22 17.44 -2.61
N PRO A 157 -13.59 17.81 -3.72
CA PRO A 157 -13.35 16.91 -4.84
C PRO A 157 -12.61 15.64 -4.42
N TYR A 158 -12.79 14.53 -5.17
CA TYR A 158 -12.04 13.30 -4.94
C TYR A 158 -10.54 13.54 -5.18
N SER A 159 -9.74 12.99 -4.27
CA SER A 159 -8.28 13.02 -4.37
C SER A 159 -7.78 12.07 -5.45
N ARG A 160 -6.51 12.21 -5.84
CA ARG A 160 -5.82 11.26 -6.74
C ARG A 160 -5.91 9.82 -6.23
N PHE A 161 -5.75 9.60 -4.92
CA PHE A 161 -5.87 8.27 -4.32
C PHE A 161 -7.27 7.68 -4.49
N GLU A 162 -8.32 8.46 -4.20
CA GLU A 162 -9.71 8.02 -4.32
C GLU A 162 -10.08 7.72 -5.78
N ALA A 163 -9.70 8.59 -6.71
CA ALA A 163 -10.00 8.47 -8.13
C ALA A 163 -9.28 7.29 -8.79
N ILE A 164 -7.95 7.22 -8.63
CA ILE A 164 -7.12 6.19 -9.25
C ILE A 164 -7.37 4.84 -8.58
N GLY A 165 -7.57 4.82 -7.26
CA GLY A 165 -7.95 3.61 -6.54
C GLY A 165 -9.28 3.02 -7.02
N ALA A 166 -10.28 3.87 -7.28
CA ALA A 166 -11.57 3.46 -7.85
C ALA A 166 -11.40 2.90 -9.27
N HIS A 167 -10.57 3.54 -10.10
CA HIS A 167 -10.26 3.06 -11.44
C HIS A 167 -9.58 1.69 -11.43
N ILE A 168 -8.55 1.50 -10.57
CA ILE A 168 -7.87 0.20 -10.38
C ILE A 168 -8.88 -0.86 -9.94
N TRP A 169 -9.72 -0.59 -8.96
CA TRP A 169 -10.72 -1.53 -8.44
C TRP A 169 -11.74 -1.92 -9.50
N ARG A 170 -12.24 -0.94 -10.28
CA ARG A 170 -13.15 -1.17 -11.41
C ARG A 170 -12.51 -2.07 -12.47
N CYS A 171 -11.31 -1.75 -12.91
CA CYS A 171 -10.58 -2.56 -13.90
C CYS A 171 -10.33 -4.00 -13.38
N ALA A 172 -10.02 -4.16 -12.09
CA ALA A 172 -9.89 -5.48 -11.48
C ALA A 172 -11.21 -6.27 -11.49
N CYS A 173 -12.34 -5.62 -11.19
CA CYS A 173 -13.67 -6.25 -11.30
C CYS A 173 -13.98 -6.70 -12.74
N MET A 174 -13.67 -5.86 -13.72
CA MET A 174 -13.87 -6.17 -15.14
C MET A 174 -12.95 -7.31 -15.62
N ALA A 175 -11.67 -7.29 -15.22
CA ALA A 175 -10.69 -8.29 -15.64
C ALA A 175 -10.99 -9.69 -15.10
N ARG A 176 -11.62 -9.77 -13.93
CA ARG A 176 -11.97 -11.04 -13.26
C ARG A 176 -13.18 -11.75 -13.85
N GLU A 177 -14.03 -11.05 -14.58
CA GLU A 177 -15.26 -11.59 -15.19
C GLU A 177 -16.16 -12.38 -14.21
N LEU A 178 -16.20 -11.93 -12.96
CA LEU A 178 -17.02 -12.57 -11.94
C LEU A 178 -18.51 -12.29 -12.17
N HIS A 179 -19.37 -13.08 -11.49
CA HIS A 179 -20.80 -12.87 -11.56
C HIS A 179 -21.19 -11.43 -11.18
N LYS A 180 -22.21 -10.88 -11.81
CA LYS A 180 -22.65 -9.49 -11.59
C LYS A 180 -23.04 -9.20 -10.14
N ASP A 181 -23.66 -10.18 -9.49
CA ASP A 181 -24.10 -10.09 -8.08
C ASP A 181 -22.98 -10.45 -7.08
N GLN A 182 -21.72 -10.60 -7.55
CA GLN A 182 -20.58 -10.88 -6.70
C GLN A 182 -20.31 -9.68 -5.79
N PRO A 183 -20.36 -9.84 -4.45
CA PRO A 183 -19.92 -8.80 -3.53
C PRO A 183 -18.39 -8.60 -3.61
N THR A 184 -17.97 -7.34 -3.53
CA THR A 184 -16.55 -6.96 -3.52
C THR A 184 -16.29 -5.79 -2.57
N VAL A 185 -15.06 -5.67 -2.10
CA VAL A 185 -14.58 -4.56 -1.26
C VAL A 185 -13.15 -4.20 -1.66
N ALA A 186 -12.78 -2.94 -1.42
CA ALA A 186 -11.40 -2.52 -1.41
C ALA A 186 -10.93 -2.31 0.03
N ARG A 187 -9.73 -2.79 0.35
CA ARG A 187 -9.06 -2.61 1.64
C ARG A 187 -7.91 -1.63 1.49
N THR A 188 -7.74 -0.73 2.44
CA THR A 188 -6.62 0.20 2.45
C THR A 188 -6.09 0.41 3.86
N VAL A 189 -4.95 1.08 3.96
CA VAL A 189 -4.34 1.50 5.22
C VAL A 189 -4.19 3.01 5.22
N VAL A 190 -4.36 3.63 6.37
CA VAL A 190 -4.29 5.08 6.56
C VAL A 190 -3.29 5.39 7.65
N ASP A 191 -2.35 6.29 7.38
CA ASP A 191 -1.45 6.83 8.41
C ASP A 191 -2.26 7.63 9.43
N VAL A 192 -2.12 7.26 10.69
CA VAL A 192 -2.87 7.86 11.80
C VAL A 192 -2.04 8.78 12.69
N ARG A 193 -0.77 9.06 12.33
CA ARG A 193 0.10 9.91 13.16
C ARG A 193 -0.51 11.25 13.51
N ASN A 194 -1.20 11.86 12.54
CA ASN A 194 -1.88 13.16 12.70
C ASN A 194 -3.39 13.04 13.00
N LYS A 195 -3.89 11.81 13.23
CA LYS A 195 -5.33 11.56 13.44
C LYS A 195 -5.66 11.13 14.86
N VAL A 196 -4.67 10.71 15.62
CA VAL A 196 -4.79 10.42 17.05
C VAL A 196 -4.61 11.69 17.87
N ASN A 197 -5.20 11.74 19.05
CA ASN A 197 -5.09 12.89 19.97
C ASN A 197 -4.46 12.44 21.30
N PRO A 198 -3.29 12.99 21.70
CA PRO A 198 -2.46 13.95 20.94
C PRO A 198 -1.84 13.31 19.67
N PRO A 199 -1.49 14.12 18.64
CA PRO A 199 -0.80 13.62 17.46
C PRO A 199 0.54 12.96 17.83
N LEU A 200 0.92 11.92 17.10
CA LEU A 200 2.24 11.30 17.29
C LEU A 200 3.35 12.22 16.78
N PRO A 201 4.54 12.11 17.37
CA PRO A 201 5.72 12.75 16.80
C PRO A 201 5.92 12.37 15.34
N LYS A 202 6.34 13.33 14.50
CA LYS A 202 6.57 13.09 13.06
C LYS A 202 7.60 11.98 12.78
N ASN A 203 8.56 11.83 13.70
CA ASN A 203 9.61 10.82 13.68
C ASN A 203 9.25 9.54 14.44
N TYR A 204 7.97 9.29 14.72
CA TYR A 204 7.53 8.05 15.35
C TYR A 204 7.94 6.84 14.52
N PHE A 205 8.78 5.98 15.11
CA PHE A 205 9.28 4.75 14.47
C PHE A 205 8.47 3.54 14.94
N GLY A 206 7.57 3.09 14.10
CA GLY A 206 6.67 1.98 14.37
C GLY A 206 5.57 1.91 13.34
N ASN A 207 4.64 0.97 13.52
CA ASN A 207 3.43 0.90 12.70
C ASN A 207 2.37 1.84 13.27
N ALA A 208 2.10 2.94 12.58
CA ALA A 208 1.05 3.90 12.89
C ALA A 208 0.00 3.92 11.78
N LEU A 209 -0.50 2.75 11.42
CA LEU A 209 -1.46 2.55 10.35
C LEU A 209 -2.78 2.01 10.91
N SER A 210 -3.89 2.61 10.52
CA SER A 210 -5.22 2.07 10.69
C SER A 210 -5.65 1.36 9.41
N ILE A 211 -6.14 0.13 9.56
CA ILE A 211 -6.70 -0.64 8.45
C ILE A 211 -8.16 -0.23 8.27
N THR A 212 -8.60 -0.08 7.03
CA THR A 212 -10.01 0.17 6.74
C THR A 212 -10.46 -0.56 5.49
N ILE A 213 -11.77 -0.70 5.34
CA ILE A 213 -12.40 -1.42 4.23
C ILE A 213 -13.58 -0.59 3.71
N THR A 214 -13.79 -0.58 2.42
CA THR A 214 -14.94 0.10 1.81
C THR A 214 -16.25 -0.56 2.24
N PRO A 215 -17.38 0.15 2.19
CA PRO A 215 -18.68 -0.51 2.15
C PRO A 215 -18.72 -1.54 1.02
N THR A 216 -19.34 -2.71 1.30
CA THR A 216 -19.49 -3.75 0.29
C THR A 216 -20.39 -3.25 -0.86
N CYS A 217 -20.01 -3.58 -2.08
CA CYS A 217 -20.81 -3.32 -3.28
C CYS A 217 -20.77 -4.53 -4.21
N LEU A 218 -21.62 -4.53 -5.22
CA LEU A 218 -21.66 -5.59 -6.23
C LEU A 218 -20.71 -5.27 -7.38
N VAL A 219 -20.13 -6.29 -8.00
CA VAL A 219 -19.30 -6.15 -9.20
C VAL A 219 -20.06 -5.40 -10.30
N GLN A 220 -21.35 -5.65 -10.47
CA GLN A 220 -22.17 -4.92 -11.44
C GLN A 220 -22.16 -3.41 -11.18
N GLU A 221 -22.32 -2.98 -9.93
CA GLU A 221 -22.29 -1.56 -9.56
C GLU A 221 -20.95 -0.93 -9.87
N MET A 222 -19.84 -1.62 -9.52
CA MET A 222 -18.49 -1.13 -9.84
C MET A 222 -18.23 -0.98 -11.34
N ILE A 223 -18.87 -1.78 -12.18
CA ILE A 223 -18.69 -1.76 -13.64
C ILE A 223 -19.62 -0.74 -14.31
N SER A 224 -20.89 -0.67 -13.90
CA SER A 224 -21.90 0.14 -14.58
C SER A 224 -21.99 1.59 -14.10
N GLU A 225 -21.72 1.84 -12.82
CA GLU A 225 -21.76 3.19 -12.26
C GLU A 225 -20.54 4.03 -12.66
N PRO A 226 -20.58 5.37 -12.62
CA PRO A 226 -19.42 6.23 -12.84
C PRO A 226 -18.26 5.88 -11.86
N VAL A 227 -17.03 6.25 -12.22
CA VAL A 227 -15.83 6.03 -11.37
C VAL A 227 -15.98 6.69 -9.98
N SER A 228 -16.73 7.80 -9.90
CA SER A 228 -17.11 8.48 -8.65
C SER A 228 -17.79 7.55 -7.63
N TYR A 229 -18.52 6.53 -8.08
CA TYR A 229 -19.14 5.53 -7.20
C TYR A 229 -18.12 4.77 -6.35
N GLY A 230 -17.05 4.28 -6.97
CA GLY A 230 -15.94 3.62 -6.27
C GLY A 230 -15.13 4.61 -5.41
N ALA A 231 -14.88 5.84 -5.94
CA ALA A 231 -14.17 6.88 -5.23
C ALA A 231 -14.88 7.30 -3.94
N LYS A 232 -16.20 7.41 -3.96
CA LYS A 232 -17.03 7.67 -2.78
C LYS A 232 -16.85 6.60 -1.70
N ARG A 233 -16.87 5.34 -2.07
CA ARG A 233 -16.69 4.22 -1.13
C ARG A 233 -15.30 4.22 -0.49
N ILE A 234 -14.26 4.54 -1.28
CA ILE A 234 -12.90 4.68 -0.76
C ILE A 234 -12.84 5.86 0.22
N ARG A 235 -13.47 7.00 -0.10
CA ARG A 235 -13.58 8.15 0.80
C ARG A 235 -14.25 7.79 2.12
N GLU A 236 -15.40 7.15 2.08
CA GLU A 236 -16.14 6.71 3.27
C GLU A 236 -15.28 5.80 4.17
N ALA A 237 -14.49 4.91 3.56
CA ALA A 237 -13.55 4.07 4.29
C ALA A 237 -12.44 4.87 4.96
N VAL A 238 -11.82 5.82 4.25
CA VAL A 238 -10.72 6.66 4.76
C VAL A 238 -11.21 7.61 5.85
N GLU A 239 -12.39 8.19 5.71
CA GLU A 239 -12.99 9.11 6.69
C GLU A 239 -13.38 8.42 7.97
N ARG A 240 -13.81 7.14 7.92
CA ARG A 240 -14.10 6.34 9.13
C ARG A 240 -12.93 6.30 10.09
N VAL A 241 -11.71 6.17 9.59
CA VAL A 241 -10.47 6.12 10.40
C VAL A 241 -9.81 7.50 10.57
N ALA A 242 -10.53 8.57 10.30
CA ALA A 242 -10.10 9.92 10.66
C ALA A 242 -10.46 10.30 12.12
N ASN A 243 -11.17 9.44 12.82
CA ASN A 243 -11.67 9.64 14.17
C ASN A 243 -10.77 8.94 15.21
N ASP A 244 -10.21 9.69 16.17
CA ASP A 244 -9.34 9.15 17.24
C ASP A 244 -10.03 8.04 18.06
N GLU A 245 -11.31 8.19 18.40
CA GLU A 245 -12.02 7.15 19.16
C GLU A 245 -12.17 5.84 18.37
N TYR A 246 -12.36 5.92 17.05
CA TYR A 246 -12.40 4.75 16.19
C TYR A 246 -11.05 4.04 16.15
N ILE A 247 -9.95 4.81 15.99
CA ILE A 247 -8.58 4.28 15.99
C ILE A 247 -8.27 3.59 17.32
N ARG A 248 -8.60 4.21 18.44
CA ARG A 248 -8.38 3.64 19.78
C ARG A 248 -9.21 2.37 19.99
N SER A 249 -10.45 2.31 19.47
CA SER A 249 -11.26 1.10 19.50
C SER A 249 -10.65 -0.04 18.66
N GLN A 250 -9.99 0.27 17.53
CA GLN A 250 -9.23 -0.74 16.77
C GLN A 250 -8.05 -1.27 17.58
N ILE A 251 -7.30 -0.40 18.27
CA ILE A 251 -6.19 -0.80 19.15
C ILE A 251 -6.70 -1.72 20.25
N ASP A 252 -7.85 -1.41 20.86
CA ASP A 252 -8.48 -2.23 21.88
C ASP A 252 -8.84 -3.64 21.37
N VAL A 253 -9.37 -3.76 20.15
CA VAL A 253 -9.68 -5.06 19.49
C VAL A 253 -8.39 -5.86 19.27
N ILE A 254 -7.33 -5.22 18.80
CA ILE A 254 -6.02 -5.86 18.58
C ILE A 254 -5.41 -6.30 19.93
N ALA A 255 -5.43 -5.45 20.94
CA ALA A 255 -4.88 -5.73 22.27
C ALA A 255 -5.57 -6.91 22.96
N ARG A 256 -6.87 -7.14 22.69
CA ARG A 256 -7.61 -8.31 23.17
C ARG A 256 -7.34 -9.59 22.39
N GLY A 257 -6.53 -9.52 21.36
CA GLY A 257 -6.21 -10.67 20.50
C GLY A 257 -7.36 -11.12 19.58
N GLU A 258 -8.41 -10.31 19.42
CA GLU A 258 -9.54 -10.60 18.53
C GLU A 258 -9.14 -10.48 17.05
N TYR A 259 -8.05 -9.80 16.75
CA TYR A 259 -7.49 -9.67 15.42
C TYR A 259 -5.97 -9.85 15.44
N ARG A 260 -5.46 -10.56 14.43
CA ARG A 260 -4.02 -10.65 14.14
C ARG A 260 -3.75 -10.13 12.75
N ALA A 261 -2.81 -9.21 12.64
CA ALA A 261 -2.40 -8.67 11.34
C ALA A 261 -1.93 -9.80 10.41
N GLY A 262 -2.28 -9.70 9.12
CA GLY A 262 -1.91 -10.70 8.11
C GLY A 262 -2.79 -11.96 8.07
N THR A 263 -3.81 -12.09 8.94
CA THR A 263 -4.71 -13.27 8.93
C THR A 263 -5.79 -13.19 7.87
N ILE A 264 -6.08 -11.99 7.33
CA ILE A 264 -7.10 -11.81 6.30
C ILE A 264 -6.43 -11.81 4.93
N PHE A 265 -6.77 -12.81 4.13
CA PHE A 265 -6.37 -12.87 2.72
C PHE A 265 -7.06 -11.77 1.91
N VAL A 266 -6.28 -11.04 1.12
CA VAL A 266 -6.78 -10.03 0.19
C VAL A 266 -6.49 -10.46 -1.24
N GLY A 267 -7.51 -10.95 -1.91
CA GLY A 267 -7.48 -11.39 -3.30
C GLY A 267 -8.91 -11.49 -3.82
N SER A 268 -9.07 -12.00 -5.03
CA SER A 268 -10.38 -12.10 -5.65
C SER A 268 -11.47 -12.62 -4.68
N PRO A 269 -12.63 -11.97 -4.59
CA PRO A 269 -13.13 -10.85 -5.40
C PRO A 269 -12.71 -9.46 -4.92
N ASN A 270 -11.87 -9.36 -3.89
CA ASN A 270 -11.49 -8.13 -3.20
C ASN A 270 -10.13 -7.60 -3.69
N MET A 271 -9.75 -6.41 -3.25
CA MET A 271 -8.50 -5.77 -3.62
C MET A 271 -7.89 -4.98 -2.46
N ALA A 272 -6.56 -4.88 -2.41
CA ALA A 272 -5.87 -3.91 -1.57
C ALA A 272 -5.43 -2.70 -2.40
N LEU A 273 -5.60 -1.51 -1.84
CA LEU A 273 -5.15 -0.24 -2.41
C LEU A 273 -4.23 0.45 -1.40
N ILE A 274 -3.02 0.77 -1.81
CA ILE A 274 -2.00 1.36 -0.93
C ILE A 274 -1.43 2.61 -1.60
N SER A 275 -1.11 3.64 -0.82
CA SER A 275 -0.46 4.84 -1.33
C SER A 275 0.87 5.10 -0.63
N TRP A 276 1.92 5.27 -1.41
CA TRP A 276 3.24 5.73 -1.00
C TRP A 276 3.54 7.16 -1.47
N MET A 277 2.54 7.85 -2.02
CA MET A 277 2.71 9.19 -2.63
C MET A 277 3.22 10.25 -1.66
N GLY A 278 2.97 10.11 -0.36
CA GLY A 278 3.45 11.04 0.67
C GLY A 278 4.82 10.71 1.25
N MET A 279 5.51 9.69 0.75
CA MET A 279 6.80 9.24 1.29
C MET A 279 7.96 9.86 0.51
N ALA A 280 9.00 10.30 1.23
CA ALA A 280 10.21 10.90 0.66
C ALA A 280 11.18 9.82 0.11
N ILE A 281 10.67 8.96 -0.77
CA ILE A 281 11.37 7.77 -1.27
C ILE A 281 12.63 8.14 -2.04
N TYR A 282 12.56 9.18 -2.88
CA TYR A 282 13.66 9.62 -3.73
C TYR A 282 14.63 10.60 -3.05
N GLU A 283 14.54 10.77 -1.72
CA GLU A 283 15.49 11.57 -0.94
C GLU A 283 16.65 10.74 -0.36
N ALA A 284 16.67 9.43 -0.59
CA ALA A 284 17.68 8.49 -0.08
C ALA A 284 19.01 8.60 -0.86
N ASP A 285 19.66 9.76 -0.83
CA ASP A 285 20.97 9.98 -1.44
C ASP A 285 22.09 9.53 -0.49
N PHE A 286 22.79 8.48 -0.87
CA PHE A 286 23.93 7.91 -0.14
C PHE A 286 25.29 8.56 -0.47
N GLY A 287 25.29 9.67 -1.21
CA GLY A 287 26.48 10.36 -1.69
C GLY A 287 26.80 10.08 -3.17
N TRP A 288 25.92 9.37 -3.85
CA TRP A 288 26.04 9.05 -5.29
C TRP A 288 24.92 9.68 -6.12
N GLY A 289 24.10 10.54 -5.52
CA GLY A 289 22.91 11.11 -6.12
C GLY A 289 21.63 10.47 -5.62
N LYS A 290 20.50 11.08 -6.00
CA LYS A 290 19.16 10.56 -5.68
C LYS A 290 18.87 9.27 -6.45
N PRO A 291 18.03 8.36 -5.91
CA PRO A 291 17.63 7.16 -6.64
C PRO A 291 16.91 7.47 -7.96
N ASP A 292 17.28 6.76 -9.03
CA ASP A 292 16.54 6.79 -10.30
C ASP A 292 15.33 5.87 -10.29
N TYR A 293 15.36 4.84 -9.43
CA TYR A 293 14.30 3.85 -9.30
C TYR A 293 14.12 3.45 -7.84
N PHE A 294 12.85 3.26 -7.47
CA PHE A 294 12.43 2.60 -6.24
C PHE A 294 11.24 1.69 -6.57
N GLY A 295 11.23 0.49 -6.01
CA GLY A 295 10.12 -0.44 -6.22
C GLY A 295 10.19 -1.67 -5.31
N PRO A 296 9.12 -2.48 -5.29
CA PRO A 296 9.08 -3.71 -4.51
C PRO A 296 10.09 -4.73 -5.05
N GLY A 297 10.83 -5.38 -4.15
CA GLY A 297 11.80 -6.42 -4.48
C GLY A 297 11.20 -7.82 -4.62
N ALA A 298 9.90 -7.99 -4.36
CA ALA A 298 9.22 -9.28 -4.42
C ALA A 298 7.78 -9.13 -4.91
N VAL A 299 7.25 -10.19 -5.51
CA VAL A 299 5.84 -10.28 -5.91
C VAL A 299 4.98 -10.57 -4.67
N SER A 300 3.96 -9.77 -4.45
CA SER A 300 2.98 -10.01 -3.39
C SER A 300 2.06 -11.19 -3.73
N PRO A 301 1.70 -12.06 -2.76
CA PRO A 301 0.70 -13.09 -2.97
C PRO A 301 -0.74 -12.55 -2.99
N PHE A 302 -0.91 -11.24 -2.77
CA PHE A 302 -2.21 -10.57 -2.72
C PHE A 302 -2.46 -9.75 -3.98
N ASP A 303 -3.73 -9.53 -4.30
CA ASP A 303 -4.14 -8.57 -5.34
C ASP A 303 -4.03 -7.15 -4.78
N ILE A 304 -2.96 -6.45 -5.16
CA ILE A 304 -2.61 -5.14 -4.62
C ILE A 304 -2.31 -4.15 -5.73
N GLY A 305 -2.92 -2.96 -5.64
CA GLY A 305 -2.52 -1.78 -6.39
C GLY A 305 -1.85 -0.78 -5.44
N MET A 306 -0.53 -0.55 -5.61
CA MET A 306 0.21 0.44 -4.84
C MET A 306 0.54 1.64 -5.71
N MET A 307 0.20 2.83 -5.24
CA MET A 307 0.48 4.10 -5.90
C MET A 307 1.74 4.71 -5.31
N GLY A 308 2.73 5.02 -6.14
CA GLY A 308 4.00 5.60 -5.71
C GLY A 308 4.40 6.83 -6.53
N PRO A 309 5.27 7.70 -5.99
CA PRO A 309 5.79 8.83 -6.73
C PRO A 309 6.78 8.40 -7.81
N THR A 310 7.01 9.26 -8.78
CA THR A 310 8.13 9.16 -9.72
C THR A 310 9.34 9.96 -9.19
N PRO A 311 10.55 9.71 -9.67
CA PRO A 311 11.72 10.49 -9.27
C PRO A 311 11.65 11.95 -9.70
N HIS A 312 10.80 12.30 -10.67
CA HIS A 312 10.74 13.63 -11.27
C HIS A 312 9.92 14.64 -10.45
N GLY A 313 8.98 14.19 -9.59
CA GLY A 313 8.15 15.09 -8.79
C GLY A 313 7.19 15.97 -9.61
N ASP A 314 6.96 15.62 -10.87
CA ASP A 314 6.17 16.38 -11.86
C ASP A 314 4.66 16.11 -11.81
N GLY A 315 4.21 15.34 -10.84
CA GLY A 315 2.82 14.90 -10.70
C GLY A 315 2.50 13.57 -11.38
N SER A 316 3.45 13.00 -12.13
CA SER A 316 3.36 11.63 -12.63
C SER A 316 3.35 10.60 -11.50
N MET A 317 2.90 9.39 -11.78
CA MET A 317 2.68 8.36 -10.78
C MET A 317 3.06 6.98 -11.29
N LEU A 318 3.57 6.15 -10.39
CA LEU A 318 3.79 4.72 -10.60
C LEU A 318 2.68 3.92 -9.93
N ILE A 319 2.15 2.93 -10.64
CA ILE A 319 1.27 1.91 -10.06
C ILE A 319 2.03 0.59 -10.06
N PHE A 320 2.36 0.11 -8.87
CA PHE A 320 2.94 -1.21 -8.65
C PHE A 320 1.78 -2.20 -8.47
N MET A 321 1.43 -2.88 -9.56
CA MET A 321 0.28 -3.77 -9.57
C MET A 321 0.73 -5.22 -9.34
N HIS A 322 0.20 -5.86 -8.31
CA HIS A 322 0.29 -7.30 -8.11
C HIS A 322 -1.10 -7.90 -8.33
N PHE A 323 -1.22 -8.83 -9.26
CA PHE A 323 -2.51 -9.38 -9.65
C PHE A 323 -2.36 -10.81 -10.15
N GLN A 324 -3.44 -11.59 -10.12
CA GLN A 324 -3.41 -12.97 -10.59
C GLN A 324 -2.92 -13.04 -12.05
N ILE A 325 -2.01 -13.96 -12.35
CA ILE A 325 -1.34 -14.08 -13.66
C ILE A 325 -2.36 -14.16 -14.80
N GLU A 326 -3.40 -14.97 -14.62
CA GLU A 326 -4.43 -15.23 -15.63
C GLU A 326 -5.25 -13.99 -16.02
N GLN A 327 -5.27 -12.99 -15.16
CA GLN A 327 -6.13 -11.79 -15.29
C GLN A 327 -5.33 -10.51 -15.59
N MET A 328 -4.00 -10.56 -15.41
CA MET A 328 -3.17 -9.36 -15.47
C MET A 328 -3.18 -8.68 -16.85
N ASP A 329 -3.08 -9.44 -17.95
CA ASP A 329 -3.05 -8.84 -19.29
C ASP A 329 -4.36 -8.14 -19.60
N LYS A 330 -5.48 -8.76 -19.24
CA LYS A 330 -6.79 -8.16 -19.38
C LYS A 330 -6.94 -6.92 -18.51
N PHE A 331 -6.42 -6.95 -17.28
CA PHE A 331 -6.40 -5.79 -16.40
C PHE A 331 -5.63 -4.62 -17.02
N ILE A 332 -4.42 -4.86 -17.54
CA ILE A 332 -3.58 -3.83 -18.17
C ILE A 332 -4.31 -3.19 -19.36
N ASN A 333 -4.89 -3.99 -20.25
CA ASN A 333 -5.64 -3.48 -21.39
C ASN A 333 -6.80 -2.60 -20.93
N LEU A 334 -7.63 -3.09 -20.02
CA LEU A 334 -8.77 -2.33 -19.48
C LEU A 334 -8.34 -1.05 -18.75
N PHE A 335 -7.20 -1.08 -18.06
CA PHE A 335 -6.68 0.09 -17.36
C PHE A 335 -6.37 1.24 -18.33
N TRP A 336 -5.83 0.94 -19.52
CA TRP A 336 -5.50 1.94 -20.53
C TRP A 336 -6.67 2.31 -21.44
N ASP A 337 -7.57 1.37 -21.76
CA ASP A 337 -8.70 1.59 -22.67
C ASP A 337 -9.78 2.51 -22.09
N THR A 338 -9.85 2.62 -20.78
CA THR A 338 -10.88 3.40 -20.07
C THR A 338 -10.43 4.80 -19.63
N GLN A 339 -9.24 5.23 -20.09
CA GLN A 339 -8.71 6.58 -19.80
C GLN A 339 -9.26 7.68 -20.73
#